data_2142473f08e1b7fa082e34b56c191c66
#
_entry.id   2142473f08e1b7fa082e34b56c191c66
#
_cell.length_a   1.000
_cell.length_b   1.000
_cell.length_c   1.000
_cell.angle_alpha   90.00
_cell.angle_beta   90.00
_cell.angle_gamma   90.00
#
_symmetry.space_group_name_H-M   'P 1'
#
loop_
_entity.id
_entity.type
_entity.pdbx_description
1 polymer ?
#
loop_
_entity_poly.entity_id
_entity_poly.type
_entity_poly.pdbx_seq_one_letter_code
_entity_poly.pdbx_strand_id
1 'polypeptide(L)'
;MALEVHLVTPEREVWSGTAQMVIAHGVEGAVGILAGHAPLLIRLAEGSLRIQVADGAWDSAVVGGGFLHVTSAGEATRVDVLASQARMASETDAESLTSPQA
;
A
#
# COMPACT_ATOMS: atom_id res chain seq x y z
N MET A 1 -3.82 11.08 14.18
CA MET A 1 -4.39 9.76 13.99
C MET A 1 -3.69 9.10 12.83
N ALA A 2 -3.55 7.79 12.89
CA ALA A 2 -2.73 7.09 11.92
C ALA A 2 -3.36 5.77 11.54
N LEU A 3 -2.92 5.25 10.39
CA LEU A 3 -3.26 3.93 9.93
C LEU A 3 -2.15 2.96 10.33
N GLU A 4 -2.53 1.75 10.62
CA GLU A 4 -1.57 0.65 10.69
C GLU A 4 -1.67 -0.09 9.36
N VAL A 5 -0.56 -0.16 8.61
CA VAL A 5 -0.57 -0.67 7.24
C VAL A 5 0.35 -1.87 7.13
N HIS A 6 -0.15 -2.90 6.47
CA HIS A 6 0.62 -4.11 6.17
C HIS A 6 0.47 -4.44 4.70
N LEU A 7 1.59 -4.59 4.02
CA LEU A 7 1.63 -5.02 2.63
C LEU A 7 2.31 -6.39 2.59
N VAL A 8 1.55 -7.41 2.22
CA VAL A 8 1.96 -8.80 2.36
C VAL A 8 1.75 -9.54 1.05
N THR A 9 2.70 -10.38 0.69
CA THR A 9 2.55 -11.36 -0.39
C THR A 9 2.62 -12.75 0.21
N PRO A 10 2.34 -13.80 -0.57
CA PRO A 10 2.47 -15.16 -0.04
C PRO A 10 3.88 -15.47 0.46
N GLU A 11 4.90 -14.79 -0.08
CA GLU A 11 6.28 -15.09 0.29
C GLU A 11 6.75 -14.33 1.51
N ARG A 12 6.26 -13.09 1.72
CA ARG A 12 6.82 -12.26 2.79
C ARG A 12 5.95 -11.05 3.07
N GLU A 13 6.22 -10.43 4.20
CA GLU A 13 5.72 -9.10 4.49
C GLU A 13 6.65 -8.11 3.80
N VAL A 14 6.11 -7.34 2.86
CA VAL A 14 6.90 -6.43 2.05
C VAL A 14 7.11 -5.10 2.74
N TRP A 15 6.08 -4.62 3.44
CA TRP A 15 6.13 -3.35 4.15
C TRP A 15 5.13 -3.39 5.30
N SER A 16 5.52 -2.83 6.43
CA SER A 16 4.57 -2.61 7.51
C SER A 16 4.98 -1.37 8.27
N GLY A 17 4.00 -0.70 8.83
CA GLY A 17 4.26 0.49 9.62
C GLY A 17 3.04 1.35 9.79
N THR A 18 3.29 2.55 10.30
CA THR A 18 2.27 3.55 10.55
C THR A 18 2.25 4.54 9.39
N ALA A 19 1.08 4.90 8.94
CA ALA A 19 0.92 5.81 7.82
C ALA A 19 -0.19 6.80 8.09
N GLN A 20 -0.17 7.90 7.35
CA GLN A 20 -1.22 8.91 7.39
C GLN A 20 -2.25 8.66 6.30
N MET A 21 -1.85 8.08 5.19
CA MET A 21 -2.74 7.89 4.05
C MET A 21 -2.19 6.76 3.18
N VAL A 22 -3.11 6.02 2.56
CA VAL A 22 -2.77 5.02 1.55
C VAL A 22 -3.59 5.33 0.31
N ILE A 23 -2.93 5.34 -0.84
CA ILE A 23 -3.61 5.50 -2.13
C ILE A 23 -3.36 4.22 -2.93
N ALA A 24 -4.44 3.59 -3.35
CA ALA A 24 -4.39 2.32 -4.07
C ALA A 24 -5.23 2.40 -5.32
N HIS A 25 -4.96 1.51 -6.26
CA HIS A 25 -5.74 1.40 -7.49
C HIS A 25 -6.60 0.16 -7.42
N GLY A 26 -7.89 0.36 -7.14
CA GLY A 26 -8.86 -0.72 -7.22
C GLY A 26 -9.26 -0.97 -8.66
N VAL A 27 -9.85 -2.14 -8.91
CA VAL A 27 -10.32 -2.48 -10.26
C VAL A 27 -11.43 -1.53 -10.72
N GLU A 28 -12.07 -0.84 -9.78
CA GLU A 28 -13.13 0.12 -10.10
C GLU A 28 -12.68 1.57 -9.96
N GLY A 29 -11.41 1.80 -9.69
CA GLY A 29 -10.88 3.15 -9.61
C GLY A 29 -9.95 3.32 -8.43
N ALA A 30 -9.30 4.48 -8.36
CA ALA A 30 -8.38 4.81 -7.29
C ALA A 30 -9.15 5.05 -6.00
N VAL A 31 -8.52 4.70 -4.86
CA VAL A 31 -9.11 4.92 -3.56
C VAL A 31 -8.04 5.45 -2.61
N GLY A 32 -8.41 6.44 -1.80
CA GLY A 32 -7.55 6.97 -0.75
C GLY A 32 -8.12 6.59 0.61
N ILE A 33 -7.25 6.11 1.49
CA ILE A 33 -7.64 5.65 2.82
C ILE A 33 -6.96 6.53 3.85
N LEU A 34 -7.76 7.11 4.72
CA LEU A 34 -7.30 7.90 5.87
C LEU A 34 -7.74 7.22 7.15
N ALA A 35 -7.14 7.62 8.26
CA ALA A 35 -7.56 7.13 9.57
C ALA A 35 -9.05 7.40 9.77
N GLY A 36 -9.75 6.44 10.32
CA GLY A 36 -11.19 6.53 10.50
C GLY A 36 -12.01 6.06 9.33
N HIS A 37 -11.36 5.64 8.26
CA HIS A 37 -12.09 5.17 7.07
C HIS A 37 -12.97 3.97 7.44
N ALA A 38 -14.18 3.95 6.87
CA ALA A 38 -15.10 2.85 7.12
C ALA A 38 -14.52 1.53 6.63
N PRO A 39 -14.93 0.41 7.23
CA PRO A 39 -14.48 -0.90 6.75
C PRO A 39 -14.76 -1.07 5.26
N LEU A 40 -13.80 -1.69 4.58
CA LEU A 40 -13.83 -1.78 3.13
C LEU A 40 -13.02 -2.99 2.68
N LEU A 41 -13.51 -3.67 1.65
CA LEU A 41 -12.73 -4.71 0.99
C LEU A 41 -12.85 -4.49 -0.50
N ILE A 42 -11.72 -4.25 -1.15
CA ILE A 42 -11.71 -4.03 -2.60
C ILE A 42 -10.68 -4.93 -3.25
N ARG A 43 -10.92 -5.20 -4.51
CA ARG A 43 -9.97 -5.92 -5.34
C ARG A 43 -9.05 -4.90 -6.01
N LEU A 44 -7.76 -5.18 -5.97
CA LEU A 44 -6.76 -4.28 -6.52
C LEU A 44 -6.45 -4.61 -7.96
N ALA A 45 -6.32 -3.58 -8.76
CA ALA A 45 -5.75 -3.69 -10.09
C ALA A 45 -4.23 -3.72 -9.95
N GLU A 46 -3.57 -4.21 -10.98
CA GLU A 46 -2.13 -4.11 -11.07
C GLU A 46 -1.75 -2.63 -11.15
N GLY A 47 -0.77 -2.21 -10.36
CA GLY A 47 -0.36 -0.81 -10.37
C GLY A 47 0.32 -0.38 -9.10
N SER A 48 0.35 0.92 -8.88
CA SER A 48 1.07 1.50 -7.75
C SER A 48 0.22 1.53 -6.49
N LEU A 49 0.90 1.39 -5.37
CA LEU A 49 0.37 1.61 -4.04
C LEU A 49 1.25 2.66 -3.40
N ARG A 50 0.65 3.73 -2.90
CA ARG A 50 1.40 4.82 -2.29
C ARG A 50 1.02 4.94 -0.83
N ILE A 51 2.03 5.08 0.02
CA ILE A 51 1.85 5.12 1.47
C ILE A 51 2.52 6.39 1.97
N GLN A 52 1.73 7.29 2.54
CA GLN A 52 2.28 8.50 3.14
C GLN A 52 2.59 8.23 4.59
N VAL A 53 3.86 8.32 4.95
CA VAL A 53 4.30 8.06 6.32
C VAL A 53 4.22 9.33 7.17
N ALA A 54 4.56 9.19 8.45
CA ALA A 54 4.21 10.19 9.46
C ALA A 54 4.75 11.59 9.22
N ASP A 55 5.88 11.73 8.55
CA ASP A 55 6.48 13.03 8.29
C ASP A 55 6.07 13.62 6.93
N GLY A 56 5.09 13.00 6.28
CA GLY A 56 4.60 13.46 5.00
C GLY A 56 5.32 12.87 3.81
N ALA A 57 6.38 12.12 4.01
CA ALA A 57 7.09 11.46 2.92
C ALA A 57 6.25 10.33 2.36
N TRP A 58 6.51 9.98 1.12
CA TRP A 58 5.77 8.92 0.44
C TRP A 58 6.67 7.72 0.17
N ASP A 59 6.19 6.54 0.57
CA ASP A 59 6.73 5.28 0.11
C ASP A 59 5.82 4.76 -0.98
N SER A 60 6.39 4.16 -1.99
CA SER A 60 5.61 3.64 -3.11
C SER A 60 5.97 2.19 -3.35
N ALA A 61 4.97 1.43 -3.79
CA ALA A 61 5.15 0.04 -4.15
C ALA A 61 4.44 -0.23 -5.46
N VAL A 62 4.85 -1.28 -6.14
CA VAL A 62 4.15 -1.80 -7.30
C VAL A 62 3.53 -3.12 -6.88
N VAL A 63 2.23 -3.26 -7.08
CA VAL A 63 1.52 -4.49 -6.70
C VAL A 63 0.92 -5.13 -7.95
N GLY A 64 0.93 -6.45 -7.97
CA GLY A 64 0.44 -7.22 -9.10
C GLY A 64 -0.99 -7.68 -8.96
N GLY A 65 -1.79 -6.97 -8.18
CA GLY A 65 -3.17 -7.35 -7.92
C GLY A 65 -3.32 -7.92 -6.53
N GLY A 66 -4.54 -8.23 -6.15
CA GLY A 66 -4.85 -8.75 -4.83
C GLY A 66 -6.03 -8.03 -4.22
N PHE A 67 -5.99 -7.86 -2.90
CA PHE A 67 -7.08 -7.24 -2.15
C PHE A 67 -6.54 -6.23 -1.16
N LEU A 68 -7.33 -5.19 -0.92
CA LEU A 68 -7.08 -4.24 0.15
C LEU A 68 -8.26 -4.31 1.11
N HIS A 69 -7.94 -4.48 2.39
CA HIS A 69 -8.95 -4.65 3.44
C HIS A 69 -8.73 -3.60 4.51
N VAL A 70 -9.74 -2.79 4.75
CA VAL A 70 -9.73 -1.79 5.82
C VAL A 70 -10.62 -2.28 6.94
N THR A 71 -10.06 -2.31 8.14
CA THR A 71 -10.82 -2.65 9.35
C THR A 71 -10.66 -1.55 10.36
N SER A 72 -11.66 -1.40 11.22
CA SER A 72 -11.64 -0.41 12.29
C SER A 72 -12.05 -1.10 13.58
N ALA A 73 -11.32 -0.78 14.65
CA ALA A 73 -11.64 -1.26 16.00
C ALA A 73 -11.38 -0.10 16.94
N GLY A 74 -12.46 0.49 17.47
CA GLY A 74 -12.37 1.70 18.26
C GLY A 74 -11.82 2.83 17.40
N GLU A 75 -10.72 3.43 17.84
CA GLU A 75 -10.09 4.52 17.11
C GLU A 75 -8.99 4.02 16.19
N ALA A 76 -8.71 2.72 16.20
CA ALA A 76 -7.64 2.16 15.36
C ALA A 76 -8.19 1.82 13.98
N THR A 77 -7.45 2.19 12.96
CA THR A 77 -7.76 1.84 11.58
C THR A 77 -6.59 1.05 11.01
N ARG A 78 -6.89 -0.09 10.44
CA ARG A 78 -5.86 -0.99 9.91
C ARG A 78 -6.13 -1.25 8.43
N VAL A 79 -5.07 -1.21 7.64
CA VAL A 79 -5.12 -1.51 6.21
C VAL A 79 -4.23 -2.71 5.95
N ASP A 80 -4.83 -3.76 5.43
CA ASP A 80 -4.09 -4.95 5.00
C ASP A 80 -4.16 -5.03 3.49
N VAL A 81 -3.00 -5.01 2.85
CA VAL A 81 -2.90 -5.20 1.42
C VAL A 81 -2.32 -6.59 1.19
N LEU A 82 -3.14 -7.45 0.62
CA LEU A 82 -2.78 -8.85 0.36
C LEU A 82 -2.58 -8.97 -1.14
N ALA A 83 -1.33 -8.79 -1.57
CA ALA A 83 -1.01 -8.73 -2.99
C ALA A 83 -0.46 -10.07 -3.46
N SER A 84 -0.79 -10.43 -4.69
CA SER A 84 -0.21 -11.64 -5.28
C SER A 84 1.29 -11.45 -5.55
N GLN A 85 1.68 -10.22 -5.88
CA GLN A 85 3.08 -9.82 -6.04
C GLN A 85 3.21 -8.38 -5.60
N ALA A 86 4.34 -8.05 -5.00
CA ALA A 86 4.57 -6.66 -4.59
C ALA A 86 6.07 -6.41 -4.46
N ARG A 87 6.45 -5.18 -4.75
CA ARG A 87 7.83 -4.74 -4.67
C ARG A 87 7.83 -3.26 -4.30
N MET A 88 8.69 -2.87 -3.37
CA MET A 88 8.81 -1.46 -3.02
C MET A 88 9.50 -0.71 -4.15
N ALA A 89 9.10 0.55 -4.34
CA ALA A 89 9.69 1.39 -5.38
C ALA A 89 11.18 1.61 -5.13
N SER A 90 11.61 1.62 -3.85
CA SER A 90 13.02 1.74 -3.55
C SER A 90 13.82 0.58 -4.13
N GLU A 91 13.26 -0.63 -4.15
CA GLU A 91 13.89 -1.78 -4.78
C GLU A 91 13.92 -1.61 -6.30
N THR A 92 12.81 -1.10 -6.85
CA THR A 92 12.71 -0.84 -8.27
C THR A 92 13.65 0.28 -8.69
N ASP A 93 13.73 1.33 -7.87
CA ASP A 93 14.63 2.47 -8.15
C ASP A 93 16.08 2.02 -8.14
N ALA A 94 16.44 1.13 -7.21
CA ALA A 94 17.80 0.60 -7.16
C ALA A 94 18.11 -0.16 -8.46
N GLU A 95 17.16 -0.92 -8.96
CA GLU A 95 17.33 -1.60 -10.23
C GLU A 95 17.45 -0.60 -11.38
N SER A 96 16.65 0.46 -11.34
CA SER A 96 16.69 1.49 -12.36
C SER A 96 18.02 2.23 -12.37
N LEU A 97 18.60 2.43 -11.19
CA LEU A 97 19.89 3.11 -11.11
C LEU A 97 21.01 2.27 -11.69
N THR A 98 20.88 0.95 -11.64
CA THR A 98 21.88 0.06 -12.24
C THR A 98 21.63 -0.14 -13.71
N SER A 99 20.43 0.09 -14.17
CA SER A 99 20.09 0.04 -15.59
C SER A 99 20.30 1.41 -16.17
N PRO A 100 20.93 1.53 -17.33
CA PRO A 100 21.00 2.83 -17.99
C PRO A 100 19.61 3.24 -18.37
N GLN A 101 19.04 4.01 -17.53
CA GLN A 101 17.76 4.60 -17.81
C GLN A 101 17.98 5.64 -18.84
N ALA A 102 17.71 5.29 -19.92
CA ALA A 102 17.79 6.30 -20.94
C ALA A 102 16.72 7.36 -20.69
#